data_7035f6304fbec28c872d536301ee5c92
#
_entry.id   7035f6304fbec28c872d536301ee5c92
#
_cell.length_a   1.000
_cell.length_b   1.000
_cell.length_c   1.000
_cell.angle_alpha   90.00
_cell.angle_beta   90.00
_cell.angle_gamma   90.00
#
_symmetry.space_group_name_H-M   'P 1'
#
loop_
_entity.id
_entity.type
_entity.pdbx_description
1 polymer ?
#
loop_
_entity_poly.entity_id
_entity_poly.type
_entity_poly.pdbx_seq_one_letter_code
_entity_poly.pdbx_strand_id
1 'polypeptide(L)'
;MGKRIGYTKELLEEAVAASISTAGVLRYLGLRAGGGSYVVVKRRIEAYGIDTSHFRGMAHQKGRPARNRLHWSDVLTVAPVGSNRKETRVLRRALLEYGRAHECEMCGIGPEWLESPLALHIDHVDGSPNDSRPPNLRFLCPNCHSQTPTWAGRNARRVLGESPERTPDRIGAEPDEAA
;
A
#
# COMPACT_ATOMS: atom_id res chain seq x y z
N MET A 1 -27.51 -29.09 -21.94
CA MET A 1 -27.66 -28.08 -23.01
C MET A 1 -28.01 -26.74 -22.37
N GLY A 2 -27.08 -25.79 -22.33
CA GLY A 2 -27.33 -24.45 -21.76
C GLY A 2 -28.25 -23.66 -22.69
N LYS A 3 -29.37 -23.14 -22.17
CA LYS A 3 -30.23 -22.19 -22.87
C LYS A 3 -29.41 -21.03 -23.39
N ARG A 4 -29.31 -20.85 -24.71
CA ARG A 4 -28.80 -19.60 -25.31
C ARG A 4 -29.80 -18.51 -24.99
N ILE A 5 -29.53 -17.68 -23.98
CA ILE A 5 -30.34 -16.50 -23.68
C ILE A 5 -30.14 -15.54 -24.85
N GLY A 6 -31.18 -15.32 -25.63
CA GLY A 6 -31.21 -14.28 -26.65
C GLY A 6 -31.27 -12.92 -25.95
N TYR A 7 -30.17 -12.20 -25.90
CA TYR A 7 -30.14 -10.82 -25.40
C TYR A 7 -30.80 -9.90 -26.43
N THR A 8 -32.07 -9.61 -26.26
CA THR A 8 -32.74 -8.61 -27.12
C THR A 8 -32.27 -7.19 -26.73
N LYS A 9 -32.47 -6.24 -27.63
CA LYS A 9 -32.07 -4.86 -27.42
C LYS A 9 -32.79 -4.29 -26.19
N GLU A 10 -34.10 -4.51 -26.10
CA GLU A 10 -34.97 -4.02 -25.02
C GLU A 10 -34.54 -4.55 -23.66
N LEU A 11 -34.25 -5.85 -23.55
CA LEU A 11 -33.76 -6.46 -22.32
C LEU A 11 -32.41 -5.87 -21.89
N LEU A 12 -31.52 -5.57 -22.84
CA LEU A 12 -30.24 -4.96 -22.52
C LEU A 12 -30.38 -3.47 -22.15
N GLU A 13 -31.27 -2.74 -22.79
CA GLU A 13 -31.59 -1.34 -22.42
C GLU A 13 -32.11 -1.27 -20.97
N GLU A 14 -33.06 -2.14 -20.62
CA GLU A 14 -33.58 -2.23 -19.26
C GLU A 14 -32.47 -2.61 -18.24
N ALA A 15 -31.67 -3.62 -18.55
CA ALA A 15 -30.58 -4.05 -17.70
C ALA A 15 -29.50 -2.95 -17.51
N VAL A 16 -29.20 -2.19 -18.57
CA VAL A 16 -28.27 -1.07 -18.54
C VAL A 16 -28.83 0.08 -17.71
N ALA A 17 -30.09 0.46 -17.93
CA ALA A 17 -30.76 1.51 -17.15
C ALA A 17 -30.82 1.19 -15.65
N ALA A 18 -31.05 -0.08 -15.29
CA ALA A 18 -31.06 -0.55 -13.90
C ALA A 18 -29.67 -0.76 -13.28
N SER A 19 -28.59 -0.52 -14.02
CA SER A 19 -27.22 -0.83 -13.58
C SER A 19 -26.30 0.37 -13.66
N ILE A 20 -25.29 0.41 -12.81
CA ILE A 20 -24.23 1.43 -12.81
C ILE A 20 -22.89 0.91 -13.34
N SER A 21 -22.87 -0.31 -13.85
CA SER A 21 -21.65 -0.96 -14.37
C SER A 21 -22.01 -2.22 -15.17
N THR A 22 -21.12 -2.67 -16.04
CA THR A 22 -21.28 -3.95 -16.77
C THR A 22 -21.44 -5.15 -15.83
N ALA A 23 -20.82 -5.15 -14.66
CA ALA A 23 -21.04 -6.16 -13.63
C ALA A 23 -22.47 -6.14 -13.09
N GLY A 24 -23.07 -4.98 -12.99
CA GLY A 24 -24.48 -4.78 -12.64
C GLY A 24 -25.40 -5.42 -13.69
N VAL A 25 -25.14 -5.15 -14.95
CA VAL A 25 -25.88 -5.74 -16.09
C VAL A 25 -25.81 -7.27 -16.06
N LEU A 26 -24.63 -7.84 -15.83
CA LEU A 26 -24.49 -9.30 -15.72
C LEU A 26 -25.34 -9.87 -14.57
N ARG A 27 -25.37 -9.19 -13.42
CA ARG A 27 -26.19 -9.62 -12.27
C ARG A 27 -27.68 -9.50 -12.58
N TYR A 28 -28.10 -8.42 -13.21
CA TYR A 28 -29.50 -8.23 -13.64
C TYR A 28 -29.95 -9.36 -14.56
N LEU A 29 -29.10 -9.77 -15.51
CA LEU A 29 -29.35 -10.86 -16.44
C LEU A 29 -29.18 -12.26 -15.83
N GLY A 30 -28.88 -12.36 -14.53
CA GLY A 30 -28.62 -13.64 -13.86
C GLY A 30 -27.37 -14.37 -14.33
N LEU A 31 -26.41 -13.63 -14.93
CA LEU A 31 -25.20 -14.21 -15.48
C LEU A 31 -24.05 -14.24 -14.47
N ARG A 32 -23.27 -15.30 -14.55
CA ARG A 32 -22.04 -15.39 -13.76
C ARG A 32 -21.03 -14.36 -14.26
N ALA A 33 -20.46 -13.57 -13.34
CA ALA A 33 -19.41 -12.61 -13.65
C ALA A 33 -18.10 -13.35 -14.03
N GLY A 34 -17.90 -13.59 -15.30
CA GLY A 34 -16.71 -14.22 -15.85
C GLY A 34 -16.24 -13.48 -17.10
N GLY A 35 -14.96 -13.60 -17.46
CA GLY A 35 -14.37 -12.85 -18.58
C GLY A 35 -15.15 -12.97 -19.89
N GLY A 36 -15.61 -14.18 -20.25
CA GLY A 36 -16.42 -14.42 -21.45
C GLY A 36 -17.77 -13.70 -21.40
N SER A 37 -18.47 -13.70 -20.26
CA SER A 37 -19.76 -13.02 -20.11
C SER A 37 -19.63 -11.50 -20.27
N TYR A 38 -18.55 -10.92 -19.71
CA TYR A 38 -18.25 -9.48 -19.88
C TYR A 38 -18.06 -9.11 -21.35
N VAL A 39 -17.28 -9.89 -22.09
CA VAL A 39 -16.99 -9.62 -23.51
C VAL A 39 -18.27 -9.70 -24.34
N VAL A 40 -19.09 -10.72 -24.13
CA VAL A 40 -20.32 -10.92 -24.91
C VAL A 40 -21.33 -9.78 -24.63
N VAL A 41 -21.58 -9.46 -23.37
CA VAL A 41 -22.54 -8.41 -23.02
C VAL A 41 -22.05 -7.05 -23.48
N LYS A 42 -20.77 -6.72 -23.28
CA LYS A 42 -20.19 -5.45 -23.72
C LYS A 42 -20.31 -5.28 -25.25
N ARG A 43 -19.94 -6.30 -26.02
CA ARG A 43 -20.06 -6.27 -27.48
C ARG A 43 -21.50 -6.05 -27.96
N ARG A 44 -22.50 -6.61 -27.28
CA ARG A 44 -23.89 -6.42 -27.63
C ARG A 44 -24.43 -5.04 -27.28
N ILE A 45 -24.04 -4.50 -26.11
CA ILE A 45 -24.36 -3.13 -25.71
C ILE A 45 -23.82 -2.17 -26.78
N GLU A 46 -22.57 -2.35 -27.20
CA GLU A 46 -21.94 -1.56 -28.26
C GLU A 46 -22.65 -1.73 -29.60
N ALA A 47 -22.96 -2.97 -29.99
CA ALA A 47 -23.65 -3.25 -31.26
C ALA A 47 -25.06 -2.66 -31.34
N TYR A 48 -25.76 -2.55 -30.24
CA TYR A 48 -27.09 -1.92 -30.17
C TYR A 48 -27.05 -0.41 -29.91
N GLY A 49 -25.84 0.17 -29.73
CA GLY A 49 -25.68 1.59 -29.47
C GLY A 49 -26.28 2.05 -28.15
N ILE A 50 -26.35 1.18 -27.14
CA ILE A 50 -26.94 1.50 -25.85
C ILE A 50 -26.01 2.40 -25.05
N ASP A 51 -26.52 3.55 -24.59
CA ASP A 51 -25.72 4.50 -23.81
C ASP A 51 -25.36 3.95 -22.42
N THR A 52 -24.08 3.97 -22.13
CA THR A 52 -23.51 3.58 -20.84
C THR A 52 -22.74 4.70 -20.17
N SER A 53 -22.97 5.95 -20.58
CA SER A 53 -22.27 7.13 -20.03
C SER A 53 -22.42 7.28 -18.51
N HIS A 54 -23.54 6.80 -17.95
CA HIS A 54 -23.82 6.76 -16.52
C HIS A 54 -23.07 5.66 -15.76
N PHE A 55 -22.38 4.73 -16.47
CA PHE A 55 -21.64 3.68 -15.80
C PHE A 55 -20.45 4.26 -15.05
N ARG A 56 -20.38 3.91 -13.78
CA ARG A 56 -19.20 4.16 -12.96
C ARG A 56 -18.17 3.08 -13.29
N GLY A 57 -17.08 3.44 -13.99
CA GLY A 57 -15.98 2.54 -14.31
C GLY A 57 -15.39 1.87 -13.06
N MET A 58 -14.35 1.06 -13.23
CA MET A 58 -13.66 0.36 -12.12
C MET A 58 -13.13 1.32 -11.03
N ALA A 59 -13.06 2.61 -11.33
CA ALA A 59 -12.62 3.65 -10.40
C ALA A 59 -13.68 4.08 -9.35
N HIS A 60 -14.87 3.49 -9.31
CA HIS A 60 -15.93 3.87 -8.34
C HIS A 60 -15.53 3.69 -6.86
N GLN A 61 -14.51 2.88 -6.59
CA GLN A 61 -13.90 2.72 -5.27
C GLN A 61 -12.67 3.61 -5.03
N LYS A 62 -12.20 4.34 -6.07
CA LYS A 62 -11.05 5.22 -5.94
C LYS A 62 -11.31 6.29 -4.87
N GLY A 63 -10.42 6.38 -3.90
CA GLY A 63 -10.53 7.33 -2.79
C GLY A 63 -11.41 6.85 -1.62
N ARG A 64 -12.10 5.72 -1.72
CA ARG A 64 -12.83 5.13 -0.59
C ARG A 64 -11.96 4.14 0.19
N PRO A 65 -12.05 4.12 1.52
CA PRO A 65 -11.40 3.08 2.30
C PRO A 65 -11.87 1.69 1.86
N ALA A 66 -10.96 0.74 1.78
CA ALA A 66 -11.34 -0.65 1.52
C ALA A 66 -12.29 -1.16 2.62
N ARG A 67 -13.29 -1.96 2.24
CA ARG A 67 -14.29 -2.50 3.20
C ARG A 67 -13.69 -3.33 4.32
N ASN A 68 -12.52 -3.94 4.08
CA ASN A 68 -11.76 -4.74 5.02
C ASN A 68 -10.55 -3.98 5.61
N ARG A 69 -10.59 -2.65 5.59
CA ARG A 69 -9.52 -1.83 6.17
C ARG A 69 -9.50 -2.01 7.68
N LEU A 70 -8.42 -2.58 8.19
CA LEU A 70 -8.19 -2.70 9.63
C LEU A 70 -8.01 -1.31 10.27
N HIS A 71 -8.52 -1.15 11.48
CA HIS A 71 -8.26 0.02 12.31
C HIS A 71 -6.77 0.05 12.71
N TRP A 72 -6.23 1.23 12.99
CA TRP A 72 -4.81 1.36 13.36
C TRP A 72 -4.44 0.52 14.58
N SER A 73 -5.34 0.39 15.57
CA SER A 73 -5.12 -0.41 16.78
C SER A 73 -4.94 -1.90 16.49
N ASP A 74 -5.57 -2.41 15.44
CA ASP A 74 -5.44 -3.82 15.02
C ASP A 74 -4.16 -4.03 14.20
N VAL A 75 -3.64 -2.96 13.62
CA VAL A 75 -2.40 -2.97 12.84
C VAL A 75 -1.18 -2.83 13.73
N LEU A 76 -1.21 -1.88 14.69
CA LEU A 76 -0.06 -1.52 15.55
C LEU A 76 0.05 -2.47 16.74
N THR A 77 0.26 -3.75 16.48
CA THR A 77 0.32 -4.85 17.46
C THR A 77 1.55 -5.72 17.25
N VAL A 78 1.87 -6.53 18.25
CA VAL A 78 2.84 -7.62 18.11
C VAL A 78 2.19 -8.76 17.33
N ALA A 79 2.85 -9.21 16.26
CA ALA A 79 2.44 -10.39 15.51
C ALA A 79 3.13 -11.66 16.04
N PRO A 80 2.53 -12.85 15.91
CA PRO A 80 3.18 -14.11 16.28
C PRO A 80 4.52 -14.29 15.56
N VAL A 81 5.45 -14.98 16.22
CA VAL A 81 6.74 -15.33 15.59
C VAL A 81 6.50 -16.16 14.33
N GLY A 82 7.21 -15.84 13.26
CA GLY A 82 7.02 -16.48 11.95
C GLY A 82 5.91 -15.88 11.08
N SER A 83 5.19 -14.87 11.57
CA SER A 83 4.24 -14.11 10.74
C SER A 83 4.96 -13.33 9.66
N ASN A 84 4.30 -13.15 8.51
CA ASN A 84 4.79 -12.26 7.48
C ASN A 84 4.89 -10.82 7.99
N ARG A 85 5.97 -10.13 7.60
CA ARG A 85 6.13 -8.70 7.88
C ARG A 85 4.93 -7.92 7.32
N LYS A 86 4.38 -7.00 8.12
CA LYS A 86 3.32 -6.11 7.67
C LYS A 86 3.83 -5.17 6.57
N GLU A 87 2.99 -4.90 5.59
CA GLU A 87 3.34 -3.98 4.50
C GLU A 87 3.62 -2.57 5.03
N THR A 88 4.70 -1.96 4.55
CA THR A 88 5.10 -0.60 4.92
C THR A 88 3.96 0.42 4.71
N ARG A 89 3.17 0.26 3.64
CA ARG A 89 2.02 1.12 3.35
C ARG A 89 0.95 1.04 4.45
N VAL A 90 0.71 -0.16 4.98
CA VAL A 90 -0.29 -0.39 6.04
C VAL A 90 0.21 0.21 7.36
N LEU A 91 1.48 -0.02 7.70
CA LEU A 91 2.11 0.55 8.91
C LEU A 91 2.16 2.08 8.86
N ARG A 92 2.55 2.68 7.71
CA ARG A 92 2.59 4.13 7.54
C ARG A 92 1.23 4.76 7.81
N ARG A 93 0.19 4.23 7.18
CA ARG A 93 -1.17 4.69 7.39
C ARG A 93 -1.56 4.59 8.87
N ALA A 94 -1.31 3.44 9.48
CA ALA A 94 -1.69 3.20 10.88
C ALA A 94 -0.96 4.13 11.85
N LEU A 95 0.33 4.42 11.62
CA LEU A 95 1.10 5.37 12.43
C LEU A 95 0.57 6.80 12.29
N LEU A 96 0.21 7.22 11.08
CA LEU A 96 -0.38 8.55 10.85
C LEU A 96 -1.77 8.66 11.50
N GLU A 97 -2.60 7.62 11.42
CA GLU A 97 -3.91 7.56 12.10
C GLU A 97 -3.76 7.54 13.62
N TYR A 98 -2.71 6.93 14.14
CA TYR A 98 -2.35 6.97 15.58
C TYR A 98 -1.92 8.37 16.05
N GLY A 99 -1.56 9.26 15.11
CA GLY A 99 -1.13 10.63 15.39
C GLY A 99 0.39 10.84 15.39
N ARG A 100 1.18 9.89 14.85
CA ARG A 100 2.62 10.07 14.70
C ARG A 100 2.91 11.14 13.66
N ALA A 101 3.76 12.12 14.00
CA ALA A 101 4.21 13.13 13.06
C ALA A 101 4.89 12.50 11.83
N HIS A 102 4.56 12.98 10.61
CA HIS A 102 5.15 12.47 9.38
C HIS A 102 6.47 13.16 9.09
N GLU A 103 7.45 12.93 9.96
CA GLU A 103 8.79 13.52 9.87
C GLU A 103 9.85 12.51 10.36
N CYS A 104 11.09 12.72 9.98
CA CYS A 104 12.21 11.90 10.45
C CYS A 104 12.47 12.16 11.93
N GLU A 105 12.33 11.17 12.80
CA GLU A 105 12.54 11.30 14.23
C GLU A 105 14.00 11.58 14.65
N MET A 106 14.96 11.44 13.72
CA MET A 106 16.37 11.74 13.99
C MET A 106 16.80 13.15 13.56
N CYS A 107 16.31 13.65 12.43
CA CYS A 107 16.76 14.93 11.89
C CYS A 107 15.61 15.93 11.62
N GLY A 108 14.37 15.56 11.88
CA GLY A 108 13.20 16.44 11.73
C GLY A 108 12.75 16.71 10.30
N ILE A 109 13.42 16.13 9.26
CA ILE A 109 13.00 16.39 7.88
C ILE A 109 11.61 15.79 7.63
N GLY A 110 10.74 16.57 7.00
CA GLY A 110 9.40 16.15 6.59
C GLY A 110 9.40 15.24 5.36
N PRO A 111 8.20 14.94 4.83
CA PRO A 111 8.03 14.06 3.66
C PRO A 111 8.32 14.78 2.32
N GLU A 112 9.12 15.83 2.35
CA GLU A 112 9.48 16.61 1.18
C GLU A 112 10.97 16.98 1.23
N TRP A 113 11.63 16.96 0.07
CA TRP A 113 13.01 17.36 -0.13
C TRP A 113 13.15 18.05 -1.49
N LEU A 114 13.66 19.27 -1.51
CA LEU A 114 13.83 20.06 -2.74
C LEU A 114 12.56 20.06 -3.60
N GLU A 115 11.42 20.41 -3.00
CA GLU A 115 10.10 20.48 -3.66
C GLU A 115 9.62 19.16 -4.26
N SER A 116 10.25 18.05 -3.86
CA SER A 116 9.91 16.71 -4.32
C SER A 116 9.53 15.81 -3.14
N PRO A 117 8.59 14.85 -3.33
CA PRO A 117 8.20 13.91 -2.28
C PRO A 117 9.40 13.09 -1.78
N LEU A 118 9.65 13.13 -0.47
CA LEU A 118 10.63 12.30 0.21
C LEU A 118 9.95 11.11 0.88
N ALA A 119 10.32 9.90 0.47
CA ALA A 119 9.81 8.70 1.08
C ALA A 119 10.49 8.44 2.44
N LEU A 120 9.80 8.74 3.53
CA LEU A 120 10.26 8.34 4.87
C LEU A 120 10.10 6.83 5.04
N HIS A 121 11.11 6.18 5.56
CA HIS A 121 11.10 4.75 5.87
C HIS A 121 10.49 4.50 7.25
N ILE A 122 9.92 3.31 7.47
CA ILE A 122 9.50 2.84 8.79
C ILE A 122 10.59 1.90 9.31
N ASP A 123 11.16 2.29 10.42
CA ASP A 123 12.19 1.52 11.12
C ASP A 123 11.60 0.89 12.39
N HIS A 124 12.00 -0.36 12.67
CA HIS A 124 11.73 -1.02 13.94
C HIS A 124 12.92 -0.78 14.86
N VAL A 125 12.70 -0.06 15.95
CA VAL A 125 13.77 0.40 16.85
C VAL A 125 14.61 -0.77 17.39
N ASP A 126 13.95 -1.86 17.78
CA ASP A 126 14.59 -3.09 18.26
C ASP A 126 15.02 -4.04 17.11
N GLY A 127 14.66 -3.71 15.87
CA GLY A 127 14.91 -4.54 14.69
C GLY A 127 13.99 -5.75 14.55
N SER A 128 13.00 -5.94 15.41
CA SER A 128 12.01 -7.01 15.32
C SER A 128 10.89 -6.67 14.33
N PRO A 129 10.78 -7.37 13.18
CA PRO A 129 9.75 -7.07 12.20
C PRO A 129 8.33 -7.43 12.67
N ASN A 130 8.21 -8.21 13.74
CA ASN A 130 6.94 -8.67 14.29
C ASN A 130 6.35 -7.70 15.33
N ASP A 131 7.16 -6.84 15.92
CA ASP A 131 6.68 -5.85 16.89
C ASP A 131 6.37 -4.52 16.20
N SER A 132 5.11 -4.37 15.81
CA SER A 132 4.60 -3.15 15.16
C SER A 132 3.97 -2.18 16.15
N ARG A 133 4.19 -2.29 17.45
CA ARG A 133 3.65 -1.33 18.44
C ARG A 133 4.23 0.07 18.21
N PRO A 134 3.47 1.13 18.51
CA PRO A 134 3.91 2.52 18.27
C PRO A 134 5.27 2.87 18.88
N PRO A 135 5.63 2.44 20.11
CA PRO A 135 6.95 2.77 20.68
C PRO A 135 8.12 2.15 19.92
N ASN A 136 7.88 1.04 19.18
CA ASN A 136 8.92 0.33 18.43
C ASN A 136 9.00 0.77 16.96
N LEU A 137 8.12 1.64 16.51
CA LEU A 137 8.09 2.12 15.12
C LEU A 137 8.41 3.61 15.06
N ARG A 138 9.24 3.99 14.10
CA ARG A 138 9.56 5.39 13.83
C ARG A 138 9.68 5.68 12.35
N PHE A 139 9.48 6.94 11.97
CA PHE A 139 9.79 7.42 10.63
C PHE A 139 11.23 7.90 10.57
N LEU A 140 11.97 7.48 9.56
CA LEU A 140 13.32 7.94 9.28
C LEU A 140 13.46 8.30 7.80
N CYS A 141 14.21 9.37 7.52
CA CYS A 141 14.65 9.61 6.15
C CYS A 141 15.69 8.55 5.72
N PRO A 142 15.91 8.34 4.43
CA PRO A 142 16.87 7.35 3.93
C PRO A 142 18.26 7.47 4.54
N ASN A 143 18.76 8.72 4.72
CA ASN A 143 20.07 8.97 5.30
C ASN A 143 20.14 8.53 6.76
N CYS A 144 19.22 8.98 7.59
CA CYS A 144 19.18 8.58 8.99
C CYS A 144 18.94 7.08 9.17
N HIS A 145 18.07 6.49 8.35
CA HIS A 145 17.81 5.06 8.40
C HIS A 145 19.06 4.24 8.07
N SER A 146 19.89 4.69 7.13
CA SER A 146 21.15 4.01 6.79
C SER A 146 22.17 3.98 7.95
N GLN A 147 22.05 4.89 8.91
CA GLN A 147 22.91 4.98 10.10
C GLN A 147 22.44 4.08 11.25
N THR A 148 21.23 3.49 11.16
CA THR A 148 20.71 2.66 12.26
C THR A 148 21.47 1.32 12.38
N PRO A 149 21.59 0.76 13.59
CA PRO A 149 22.20 -0.56 13.79
C PRO A 149 21.43 -1.70 13.11
N THR A 150 20.16 -1.45 12.78
CA THR A 150 19.23 -2.43 12.20
C THR A 150 19.21 -2.40 10.66
N TRP A 151 19.85 -1.42 10.04
CA TRP A 151 19.87 -1.22 8.60
C TRP A 151 20.43 -2.42 7.83
N ALA A 152 19.76 -2.77 6.72
CA ALA A 152 20.22 -3.77 5.74
C ALA A 152 20.62 -5.14 6.34
N GLY A 153 19.89 -5.60 7.36
CA GLY A 153 20.13 -6.91 7.96
C GLY A 153 21.30 -6.95 8.96
N ARG A 154 21.84 -5.81 9.36
CA ARG A 154 22.86 -5.75 10.43
C ARG A 154 22.40 -6.46 11.71
N ASN A 155 21.10 -6.53 11.97
CA ASN A 155 20.53 -7.31 13.07
C ASN A 155 20.78 -8.81 12.97
N ALA A 156 20.76 -9.39 11.76
CA ALA A 156 20.98 -10.81 11.58
C ALA A 156 22.40 -11.22 12.04
N ARG A 157 23.37 -10.35 11.84
CA ARG A 157 24.77 -10.56 12.31
C ARG A 157 24.86 -10.47 13.83
N ARG A 158 24.08 -9.60 14.47
CA ARG A 158 24.07 -9.42 15.91
C ARG A 158 23.47 -10.63 16.65
N VAL A 159 22.45 -11.26 16.07
CA VAL A 159 21.84 -12.50 16.59
C VAL A 159 22.79 -13.68 16.46
N LEU A 160 23.72 -13.66 15.50
CA LEU A 160 24.74 -14.70 15.30
C LEU A 160 26.01 -14.47 16.12
N GLY A 161 26.06 -13.46 17.01
CA GLY A 161 27.21 -13.22 17.89
C GLY A 161 28.41 -12.54 17.23
N GLU A 162 28.28 -12.10 15.99
CA GLU A 162 29.28 -11.31 15.30
C GLU A 162 29.17 -9.84 15.68
N SER A 163 29.97 -9.38 16.63
CA SER A 163 30.15 -7.95 16.89
C SER A 163 30.79 -7.29 15.67
N PRO A 164 30.25 -6.20 15.14
CA PRO A 164 30.97 -5.44 14.12
C PRO A 164 32.22 -4.84 14.77
N GLU A 165 33.39 -5.24 14.27
CA GLU A 165 34.64 -4.53 14.57
C GLU A 165 34.42 -3.05 14.26
N ARG A 166 34.57 -2.19 15.26
CA ARG A 166 34.57 -0.74 15.07
C ARG A 166 35.79 -0.42 14.22
N THR A 167 35.60 -0.09 12.95
CA THR A 167 36.61 0.66 12.23
C THR A 167 36.83 1.97 13.00
N PRO A 168 38.06 2.28 13.41
CA PRO A 168 38.31 3.52 14.16
C PRO A 168 37.93 4.72 13.29
N ASP A 169 37.28 5.67 13.93
CA ASP A 169 36.89 6.95 13.38
C ASP A 169 38.06 7.60 12.66
N ARG A 170 37.94 7.81 11.36
CA ARG A 170 38.78 8.78 10.64
C ARG A 170 38.21 10.18 10.94
N ILE A 171 38.43 10.62 12.15
CA ILE A 171 38.28 12.05 12.49
C ILE A 171 39.69 12.56 12.68
N GLY A 172 40.07 13.57 11.91
CA GLY A 172 41.25 14.36 12.16
C GLY A 172 42.24 14.38 10.99
N ALA A 173 41.90 15.07 9.91
CA ALA A 173 42.91 15.83 9.17
C ALA A 173 42.72 17.28 9.60
N GLU A 174 43.55 17.74 10.51
CA GLU A 174 43.73 19.15 10.76
C GLU A 174 44.25 19.82 9.50
N PRO A 175 43.79 21.05 9.13
CA PRO A 175 44.39 21.77 8.04
C PRO A 175 45.79 22.25 8.44
N ASP A 176 46.79 21.86 7.65
CA ASP A 176 48.15 22.38 7.72
C ASP A 176 48.14 23.93 7.63
N GLU A 177 48.56 24.55 8.70
CA GLU A 177 48.95 25.96 8.74
C GLU A 177 50.28 26.07 8.01
N ALA A 178 50.26 26.55 6.80
CA ALA A 178 51.45 26.92 6.08
C ALA A 178 51.57 28.43 6.02
N ALA A 179 52.68 28.93 6.56
CA ALA A 179 53.21 30.27 6.62
C ALA A 179 53.32 30.97 5.23
#